data_8180a16cbe418533b40a539d97f02f40
#
_entry.id   8180a16cbe418533b40a539d97f02f40
#
_cell.length_a   1.000
_cell.length_b   1.000
_cell.length_c   1.000
_cell.angle_alpha   90.00
_cell.angle_beta   90.00
_cell.angle_gamma   90.00
#
_symmetry.space_group_name_H-M   'P 1'
#
loop_
_entity.id
_entity.type
_entity.pdbx_description
1 polymer ?
#
loop_
_entity_poly.entity_id
_entity_poly.type
_entity_poly.pdbx_seq_one_letter_code
_entity_poly.pdbx_strand_id
1 'polypeptide(L)'
;MDDLHKLECVAFRYIRWPDLIIELGKAGWCKTDIARALAVPLTTVASWESGNHEPRYSSGEALLLLHQAVFGSEYTKNRINYFRKCAIKAPATAGQ
;
A
#
# COMPACT_ATOMS: atom_id res chain seq x y z
N MET A 1 -2.12 -18.43 -14.23
CA MET A 1 -1.25 -18.21 -13.08
C MET A 1 -0.34 -17.02 -13.29
N ASP A 2 0.43 -17.05 -14.36
CA ASP A 2 1.36 -15.96 -14.63
C ASP A 2 0.65 -14.64 -14.83
N ASP A 3 -0.52 -14.67 -15.45
CA ASP A 3 -1.29 -13.46 -15.69
C ASP A 3 -1.74 -12.81 -14.38
N LEU A 4 -2.18 -13.64 -13.44
CA LEU A 4 -2.59 -13.14 -12.13
C LEU A 4 -1.41 -12.52 -11.40
N HIS A 5 -0.25 -13.16 -11.50
CA HIS A 5 0.96 -12.64 -10.88
C HIS A 5 1.34 -11.29 -11.47
N LYS A 6 1.24 -11.17 -12.79
CA LYS A 6 1.53 -9.92 -13.47
C LYS A 6 0.56 -8.81 -13.06
N LEU A 7 -0.71 -9.16 -12.91
CA LEU A 7 -1.71 -8.20 -12.48
C LEU A 7 -1.43 -7.71 -11.07
N GLU A 8 -1.00 -8.61 -10.19
CA GLU A 8 -0.64 -8.22 -8.83
C GLU A 8 0.55 -7.27 -8.84
N CYS A 9 1.56 -7.56 -9.64
CA CYS A 9 2.72 -6.69 -9.75
C CYS A 9 2.35 -5.31 -10.26
N VAL A 10 1.46 -5.25 -11.25
CA VAL A 10 1.00 -3.96 -11.79
C VAL A 10 0.23 -3.19 -10.73
N ALA A 11 -0.67 -3.86 -10.01
CA ALA A 11 -1.43 -3.22 -8.94
C ALA A 11 -0.51 -2.71 -7.84
N PHE A 12 0.50 -3.50 -7.48
CA PHE A 12 1.47 -3.14 -6.47
C PHE A 12 2.18 -1.85 -6.83
N ARG A 13 2.49 -1.67 -8.10
CA ARG A 13 3.21 -0.51 -8.59
C ARG A 13 2.42 0.80 -8.39
N TYR A 14 1.09 0.72 -8.38
CA TYR A 14 0.24 1.90 -8.29
C TYR A 14 -0.27 2.17 -6.89
N ILE A 15 0.13 1.38 -5.92
CA ILE A 15 -0.36 1.54 -4.56
C ILE A 15 0.24 2.81 -3.95
N ARG A 16 -0.60 3.58 -3.29
CA ARG A 16 -0.17 4.76 -2.55
C ARG A 16 0.10 4.35 -1.11
N TRP A 17 1.34 3.98 -0.86
CA TRP A 17 1.74 3.47 0.45
C TRP A 17 1.49 4.45 1.58
N PRO A 18 1.80 5.77 1.42
CA PRO A 18 1.47 6.71 2.48
C PRO A 18 0.00 6.70 2.86
N ASP A 19 -0.89 6.60 1.86
CA ASP A 19 -2.33 6.60 2.12
C ASP A 19 -2.75 5.39 2.94
N LEU A 20 -2.18 4.21 2.65
CA LEU A 20 -2.51 3.00 3.40
C LEU A 20 -2.07 3.13 4.86
N ILE A 21 -0.89 3.69 5.09
CA ILE A 21 -0.38 3.84 6.44
C ILE A 21 -1.22 4.84 7.22
N ILE A 22 -1.64 5.92 6.57
CA ILE A 22 -2.51 6.91 7.20
C ILE A 22 -3.86 6.29 7.55
N GLU A 23 -4.42 5.48 6.65
CA GLU A 23 -5.68 4.81 6.93
C GLU A 23 -5.56 3.86 8.13
N LEU A 24 -4.47 3.11 8.20
CA LEU A 24 -4.23 2.24 9.33
C LEU A 24 -4.12 3.04 10.63
N GLY A 25 -3.48 4.19 10.56
CA GLY A 25 -3.39 5.08 11.72
C GLY A 25 -4.76 5.52 12.21
N LYS A 26 -5.66 5.83 11.28
CA LYS A 26 -7.02 6.23 11.65
C LYS A 26 -7.79 5.08 12.28
N ALA A 27 -7.43 3.85 11.97
CA ALA A 27 -8.05 2.66 12.56
C ALA A 27 -7.43 2.29 13.90
N GLY A 28 -6.46 3.06 14.38
CA GLY A 28 -5.81 2.81 15.65
C GLY A 28 -4.45 2.14 15.56
N TRP A 29 -3.93 1.92 14.37
CA TRP A 29 -2.63 1.29 14.17
C TRP A 29 -1.58 2.37 13.97
N CYS A 30 -0.86 2.70 15.04
CA CYS A 30 0.22 3.67 14.91
C CYS A 30 1.42 3.03 14.19
N LYS A 31 2.37 3.88 13.79
CA LYS A 31 3.53 3.41 13.05
C LYS A 31 4.33 2.36 13.83
N THR A 32 4.39 2.50 15.14
CA THR A 32 5.08 1.53 15.99
C THR A 32 4.41 0.16 15.89
N ASP A 33 3.08 0.13 15.90
CA ASP A 33 2.34 -1.13 15.78
C ASP A 33 2.58 -1.78 14.43
N ILE A 34 2.57 -0.98 13.37
CA ILE A 34 2.82 -1.47 12.03
C ILE A 34 4.24 -2.03 11.92
N ALA A 35 5.21 -1.28 12.43
CA ALA A 35 6.60 -1.71 12.38
C ALA A 35 6.79 -3.04 13.11
N ARG A 36 6.14 -3.18 14.25
CA ARG A 36 6.23 -4.43 15.03
C ARG A 36 5.57 -5.58 14.29
N ALA A 37 4.41 -5.33 13.70
CA ALA A 37 3.68 -6.38 12.98
C ALA A 37 4.46 -6.86 11.76
N LEU A 38 5.15 -5.96 11.09
CA LEU A 38 5.91 -6.30 9.89
C LEU A 38 7.36 -6.66 10.18
N ALA A 39 7.78 -6.54 11.43
CA ALA A 39 9.16 -6.81 11.86
C ALA A 39 10.18 -5.94 11.11
N VAL A 40 9.86 -4.66 10.98
CA VAL A 40 10.76 -3.68 10.37
C VAL A 40 10.99 -2.54 11.34
N PRO A 41 12.08 -1.76 11.15
CA PRO A 41 12.32 -0.60 12.01
C PRO A 41 11.23 0.46 11.86
N LEU A 42 11.00 1.20 12.94
CA LEU A 42 10.03 2.29 12.92
C LEU A 42 10.40 3.34 11.86
N THR A 43 11.69 3.61 11.71
CA THR A 43 12.16 4.58 10.72
C THR A 43 11.78 4.15 9.31
N THR A 44 11.73 2.85 9.06
CA THR A 44 11.32 2.32 7.77
C THR A 44 9.86 2.65 7.49
N VAL A 45 8.99 2.42 8.46
CA VAL A 45 7.56 2.73 8.31
C VAL A 45 7.36 4.24 8.13
N ALA A 46 8.08 5.04 8.90
CA ALA A 46 8.01 6.49 8.78
C ALA A 46 8.44 6.95 7.38
N SER A 47 9.44 6.29 6.81
CA SER A 47 9.92 6.59 5.47
C SER A 47 8.85 6.26 4.41
N TRP A 48 8.14 5.18 4.60
CA TRP A 48 7.02 4.81 3.71
C TRP A 48 5.89 5.83 3.82
N GLU A 49 5.58 6.27 5.02
CA GLU A 49 4.50 7.23 5.25
C GLU A 49 4.82 8.59 4.60
N SER A 50 6.07 9.00 4.67
CA SER A 50 6.48 10.28 4.10
C SER A 50 6.64 10.24 2.58
N GLY A 51 6.68 9.03 2.01
CA GLY A 51 6.86 8.86 0.57
C GLY A 51 8.31 8.86 0.14
N ASN A 52 9.26 8.90 1.08
CA ASN A 52 10.68 8.89 0.74
C ASN A 52 11.12 7.56 0.16
N HIS A 53 10.51 6.47 0.61
CA HIS A 53 10.82 5.13 0.13
C HIS A 53 9.55 4.35 -0.01
N GLU A 54 9.59 3.35 -0.89
CA GLU A 54 8.49 2.42 -1.06
C GLU A 54 8.85 1.09 -0.43
N PRO A 55 7.87 0.34 0.10
CA PRO A 55 8.15 -0.98 0.64
C PRO A 55 8.66 -1.92 -0.46
N ARG A 56 9.53 -2.83 -0.07
CA ARG A 56 9.90 -3.93 -0.95
C ARG A 56 8.70 -4.84 -1.11
N TYR A 57 8.75 -5.68 -2.13
CA TYR A 57 7.60 -6.53 -2.45
C TYR A 57 7.10 -7.31 -1.23
N SER A 58 8.00 -7.95 -0.50
CA SER A 58 7.59 -8.76 0.66
C SER A 58 6.98 -7.91 1.77
N SER A 59 7.58 -6.76 2.05
CA SER A 59 7.05 -5.85 3.07
C SER A 59 5.74 -5.22 2.62
N GLY A 60 5.64 -4.87 1.34
CA GLY A 60 4.43 -4.32 0.79
C GLY A 60 3.28 -5.31 0.82
N GLU A 61 3.56 -6.56 0.50
CA GLU A 61 2.55 -7.61 0.57
C GLU A 61 2.07 -7.78 2.01
N ALA A 62 2.99 -7.78 2.97
CA ALA A 62 2.62 -7.89 4.38
C ALA A 62 1.77 -6.70 4.83
N LEU A 63 2.11 -5.51 4.35
CA LEU A 63 1.33 -4.31 4.67
C LEU A 63 -0.07 -4.39 4.08
N LEU A 64 -0.21 -4.90 2.86
CA LEU A 64 -1.51 -5.10 2.26
C LEU A 64 -2.33 -6.13 3.02
N LEU A 65 -1.69 -7.20 3.48
CA LEU A 65 -2.38 -8.21 4.29
C LEU A 65 -2.85 -7.62 5.62
N LEU A 66 -2.02 -6.76 6.23
CA LEU A 66 -2.43 -6.09 7.46
C LEU A 66 -3.63 -5.19 7.20
N HIS A 67 -3.58 -4.40 6.14
CA HIS A 67 -4.68 -3.53 5.77
C HIS A 67 -5.95 -4.35 5.53
N GLN A 68 -5.80 -5.48 4.86
CA GLN A 68 -6.92 -6.39 4.59
C GLN A 68 -7.48 -6.97 5.89
N ALA A 69 -6.61 -7.30 6.83
CA ALA A 69 -7.05 -7.84 8.12
C ALA A 69 -7.80 -6.80 8.95
N VAL A 70 -7.41 -5.54 8.85
CA VAL A 70 -8.04 -4.46 9.61
C VAL A 70 -9.35 -4.00 8.97
N PHE A 71 -9.36 -3.81 7.66
CA PHE A 71 -10.50 -3.22 6.96
C PHE A 71 -11.37 -4.23 6.20
N GLY A 72 -10.88 -5.45 5.99
CA GLY A 72 -11.57 -6.45 5.19
C GLY A 72 -11.02 -6.49 3.77
N SER A 73 -11.06 -7.68 3.17
CA SER A 73 -10.46 -7.89 1.85
C SER A 73 -11.15 -7.08 0.77
N GLU A 74 -12.46 -6.92 0.87
CA GLU A 74 -13.22 -6.15 -0.13
C GLU A 74 -12.81 -4.69 -0.14
N TYR A 75 -12.69 -4.10 1.04
CA TYR A 75 -12.28 -2.70 1.16
C TYR A 75 -10.88 -2.52 0.58
N THR A 76 -9.97 -3.41 0.94
CA THR A 76 -8.58 -3.32 0.46
C THR A 76 -8.52 -3.44 -1.06
N LYS A 77 -9.26 -4.37 -1.64
CA LYS A 77 -9.32 -4.52 -3.09
C LYS A 77 -9.84 -3.26 -3.77
N ASN A 78 -10.87 -2.67 -3.19
CA ASN A 78 -11.44 -1.44 -3.73
C ASN A 78 -10.45 -0.29 -3.68
N ARG A 79 -9.66 -0.20 -2.60
CA ARG A 79 -8.63 0.83 -2.50
C ARG A 79 -7.54 0.63 -3.55
N ILE A 80 -7.11 -0.59 -3.76
CA ILE A 80 -6.10 -0.89 -4.77
C ILE A 80 -6.64 -0.54 -6.15
N ASN A 81 -7.87 -0.88 -6.44
CA ASN A 81 -8.49 -0.55 -7.73
C ASN A 81 -8.59 0.96 -7.90
N TYR A 82 -8.93 1.67 -6.85
CA TYR A 82 -8.99 3.13 -6.88
C TYR A 82 -7.62 3.72 -7.19
N PHE A 83 -6.58 3.25 -6.52
CA PHE A 83 -5.23 3.74 -6.77
C PHE A 83 -4.82 3.49 -8.22
N ARG A 84 -5.13 2.29 -8.72
CA ARG A 84 -4.80 1.96 -10.10
C ARG A 84 -5.50 2.85 -11.09
N LYS A 85 -6.78 3.14 -10.86
CA LYS A 85 -7.54 4.03 -11.73
C LYS A 85 -6.94 5.42 -11.72
N CYS A 86 -6.56 5.93 -10.57
CA CYS A 86 -5.94 7.23 -10.44
C CYS A 86 -4.62 7.28 -11.18
N ALA A 87 -3.81 6.23 -11.06
CA ALA A 87 -2.52 6.17 -11.73
C ALA A 87 -2.67 6.13 -13.24
N ILE A 88 -3.68 5.40 -13.72
CA ILE A 88 -3.93 5.31 -15.16
C ILE A 88 -4.35 6.65 -15.72
N LYS A 89 -5.20 7.37 -14.99
CA LYS A 89 -5.65 8.68 -15.44
C LYS A 89 -4.58 9.76 -15.32
N ALA A 90 -3.83 9.72 -14.19
CA ALA A 90 -2.85 10.75 -13.90
C ALA A 90 -1.79 10.89 -14.97
N PRO A 91 -1.20 9.80 -15.50
CA PRO A 91 -0.21 9.94 -16.56
C PRO A 91 -0.76 10.63 -17.80
N ALA A 92 -1.99 10.32 -18.18
CA ALA A 92 -2.61 10.94 -19.34
C ALA A 92 -2.81 12.44 -19.13
N THR A 93 -3.16 12.82 -17.91
CA THR A 93 -3.33 14.21 -17.55
C THR A 93 -1.98 14.90 -17.40
N ALA A 94 -1.07 14.21 -16.72
CA ALA A 94 0.26 14.75 -16.44
C ALA A 94 1.07 14.95 -17.70
N GLY A 95 0.78 14.16 -18.73
CA GLY A 95 1.48 14.28 -19.99
C GLY A 95 1.21 15.60 -20.71
N GLN A 96 0.27 16.33 -20.21
CA GLN A 96 -0.02 17.66 -20.77
C GLN A 96 1.01 18.68 -20.25
#